data_a48e41d9cb7547ea6f68684670c94c99
#
_entry.id   a48e41d9cb7547ea6f68684670c94c99
#
_cell.length_a   1.000
_cell.length_b   1.000
_cell.length_c   1.000
_cell.angle_alpha   90.00
_cell.angle_beta   90.00
_cell.angle_gamma   90.00
#
_symmetry.space_group_name_H-M   'P 1'
#
loop_
_entity.id
_entity.type
_entity.pdbx_description
1 polymer ?
#
loop_
_entity_poly.entity_id
_entity_poly.type
_entity_poly.pdbx_seq_one_letter_code
_entity_poly.pdbx_strand_id
1 'polypeptide(L)'
;MSITRPSVDQVIEIAAGLGMSLTLAEAQEYHTLMQPNLDAYDIVDAEPDFTPPVTYPRTSGYAPGKAENPHGAWARKVEVKGATEGKLKGKTVALKDNVALAGVPMSNGASTLAGFVPVADATIVTRMLDAGATVMGKAVCEYFCLSGGSHTSQPSMVHNPRKMGYSAGGSSSGSAALVAAGAVDMAIGGDQGGSIRMPASFCGIAGMKATHGLVPYTGVMPIESTIDHTGPMTISVADNALAL
;
A
#
# COMPACT_ATOMS: atom_id res chain seq x y z
N MET A 1 11.98 19.67 5.30
CA MET A 1 12.94 20.21 4.29
C MET A 1 12.68 21.70 4.24
N SER A 2 13.54 22.51 4.90
CA SER A 2 13.34 23.95 4.98
C SER A 2 13.43 24.58 3.58
N ILE A 3 12.55 25.53 3.31
CA ILE A 3 12.59 26.31 2.07
C ILE A 3 13.80 27.22 2.10
N THR A 4 14.62 27.17 1.05
CA THR A 4 15.73 28.12 0.88
C THR A 4 15.14 29.48 0.52
N ARG A 5 15.39 30.49 1.34
CA ARG A 5 14.96 31.87 1.07
C ARG A 5 15.72 32.44 -0.10
N PRO A 6 15.05 32.88 -1.17
CA PRO A 6 15.72 33.45 -2.33
C PRO A 6 16.34 34.81 -1.99
N SER A 7 17.48 35.13 -2.61
CA SER A 7 18.01 36.50 -2.66
C SER A 7 17.21 37.36 -3.66
N VAL A 8 17.38 38.68 -3.62
CA VAL A 8 16.75 39.60 -4.58
C VAL A 8 17.15 39.26 -6.03
N ASP A 9 18.42 38.88 -6.27
CA ASP A 9 18.89 38.49 -7.58
C ASP A 9 18.21 37.18 -8.05
N GLN A 10 18.00 36.23 -7.16
CA GLN A 10 17.27 35.00 -7.49
C GLN A 10 15.79 35.28 -7.76
N VAL A 11 15.18 36.28 -7.12
CA VAL A 11 13.80 36.71 -7.46
C VAL A 11 13.74 37.23 -8.90
N ILE A 12 14.75 38.01 -9.33
CA ILE A 12 14.84 38.50 -10.72
C ILE A 12 14.99 37.32 -11.69
N GLU A 13 15.87 36.37 -11.37
CA GLU A 13 16.11 35.20 -12.21
C GLU A 13 14.86 34.32 -12.33
N ILE A 14 14.18 34.04 -11.23
CA ILE A 14 12.91 33.27 -11.22
C ILE A 14 11.83 33.98 -12.04
N ALA A 15 11.69 35.30 -11.86
CA ALA A 15 10.72 36.10 -12.60
C ALA A 15 11.01 36.05 -14.10
N ALA A 16 12.28 36.17 -14.51
CA ALA A 16 12.68 36.04 -15.92
C ALA A 16 12.33 34.66 -16.49
N GLY A 17 12.49 33.59 -15.73
CA GLY A 17 12.09 32.25 -16.11
C GLY A 17 10.57 32.09 -16.30
N LEU A 18 9.76 32.95 -15.65
CA LEU A 18 8.30 33.04 -15.81
C LEU A 18 7.87 34.06 -16.87
N GLY A 19 8.81 34.63 -17.63
CA GLY A 19 8.53 35.64 -18.67
C GLY A 19 8.25 37.04 -18.12
N MET A 20 8.59 37.32 -16.85
CA MET A 20 8.42 38.63 -16.22
C MET A 20 9.75 39.38 -16.20
N SER A 21 9.73 40.69 -16.47
CA SER A 21 10.91 41.55 -16.37
C SER A 21 10.74 42.46 -15.16
N LEU A 22 11.48 42.18 -14.09
CA LEU A 22 11.47 43.00 -12.88
C LEU A 22 12.66 43.94 -12.85
N THR A 23 12.43 45.18 -12.44
CA THR A 23 13.47 46.09 -11.99
C THR A 23 14.01 45.66 -10.61
N LEU A 24 15.17 46.14 -10.23
CA LEU A 24 15.74 45.85 -8.91
C LEU A 24 14.80 46.32 -7.78
N ALA A 25 14.14 47.48 -7.94
CA ALA A 25 13.19 48.00 -6.97
C ALA A 25 11.98 47.11 -6.78
N GLU A 26 11.38 46.65 -7.89
CA GLU A 26 10.24 45.71 -7.87
C GLU A 26 10.65 44.34 -7.25
N ALA A 27 11.83 43.83 -7.60
CA ALA A 27 12.33 42.60 -7.01
C ALA A 27 12.54 42.71 -5.49
N GLN A 28 13.02 43.85 -5.01
CA GLN A 28 13.15 44.16 -3.55
C GLN A 28 11.77 44.20 -2.88
N GLU A 29 10.77 44.78 -3.54
CA GLU A 29 9.40 44.82 -3.04
C GLU A 29 8.82 43.42 -2.95
N TYR A 30 8.92 42.61 -4.02
CA TYR A 30 8.49 41.21 -4.00
C TYR A 30 9.22 40.40 -2.92
N HIS A 31 10.54 40.55 -2.81
CA HIS A 31 11.32 39.89 -1.77
C HIS A 31 10.79 40.23 -0.37
N THR A 32 10.41 41.49 -0.11
CA THR A 32 9.84 41.92 1.17
C THR A 32 8.46 41.31 1.39
N LEU A 33 7.59 41.30 0.36
CA LEU A 33 6.25 40.74 0.39
C LEU A 33 6.23 39.23 0.62
N MET A 34 7.28 38.51 0.20
CA MET A 34 7.41 37.09 0.40
C MET A 34 7.74 36.67 1.84
N GLN A 35 8.38 37.56 2.64
CA GLN A 35 8.90 37.18 3.96
C GLN A 35 7.84 36.57 4.90
N PRO A 36 6.61 37.11 5.05
CA PRO A 36 5.61 36.50 5.92
C PRO A 36 5.22 35.07 5.49
N ASN A 37 5.21 34.78 4.17
CA ASN A 37 4.93 33.44 3.66
C ASN A 37 6.10 32.50 3.96
N LEU A 38 7.35 32.97 3.79
CA LEU A 38 8.54 32.18 4.11
C LEU A 38 8.64 31.87 5.61
N ASP A 39 8.28 32.84 6.46
CA ASP A 39 8.19 32.64 7.91
C ASP A 39 7.12 31.61 8.27
N ALA A 40 5.98 31.58 7.57
CA ALA A 40 4.94 30.58 7.75
C ALA A 40 5.43 29.17 7.39
N TYR A 41 6.24 29.03 6.33
CA TYR A 41 6.87 27.74 6.00
C TYR A 41 7.85 27.27 7.07
N ASP A 42 8.64 28.17 7.65
CA ASP A 42 9.55 27.81 8.74
C ASP A 42 8.79 27.31 9.99
N ILE A 43 7.63 27.92 10.28
CA ILE A 43 6.76 27.48 11.38
C ILE A 43 6.25 26.07 11.09
N VAL A 44 5.73 25.81 9.88
CA VAL A 44 5.22 24.48 9.51
C VAL A 44 6.34 23.42 9.51
N ASP A 45 7.54 23.78 9.05
CA ASP A 45 8.70 22.86 9.02
C ASP A 45 9.21 22.53 10.43
N ALA A 46 8.97 23.40 11.40
CA ALA A 46 9.32 23.19 12.81
C ALA A 46 8.30 22.32 13.57
N GLU A 47 7.09 22.13 13.02
CA GLU A 47 6.09 21.27 13.63
C GLU A 47 6.51 19.79 13.52
N PRO A 48 6.28 18.98 14.55
CA PRO A 48 6.60 17.56 14.48
C PRO A 48 5.71 16.83 13.48
N ASP A 49 6.29 15.97 12.66
CA ASP A 49 5.54 15.08 11.78
C ASP A 49 4.61 14.19 12.60
N PHE A 50 3.31 14.28 12.35
CA PHE A 50 2.35 13.36 12.93
C PHE A 50 2.40 12.02 12.18
N THR A 51 3.13 11.06 12.75
CA THR A 51 3.15 9.68 12.25
C THR A 51 2.34 8.79 13.18
N PRO A 52 1.34 8.05 12.68
CA PRO A 52 0.59 7.10 13.50
C PRO A 52 1.53 6.09 14.19
N PRO A 53 1.29 5.74 15.45
CA PRO A 53 2.15 4.82 16.19
C PRO A 53 2.12 3.41 15.60
N VAL A 54 3.27 2.74 15.57
CA VAL A 54 3.40 1.32 15.21
C VAL A 54 3.38 0.50 16.49
N THR A 55 2.23 -0.05 16.82
CA THR A 55 1.98 -0.70 18.14
C THR A 55 2.56 -2.10 18.23
N TYR A 56 2.49 -2.88 17.14
CA TYR A 56 2.80 -4.31 17.17
C TYR A 56 4.23 -4.57 16.69
N PRO A 57 5.09 -5.24 17.52
CA PRO A 57 6.49 -5.53 17.16
C PRO A 57 6.61 -6.40 15.91
N ARG A 58 7.60 -6.10 15.08
CA ARG A 58 7.85 -6.82 13.83
C ARG A 58 9.30 -6.69 13.37
N THR A 59 9.69 -7.60 12.49
CA THR A 59 10.92 -7.51 11.70
C THR A 59 10.58 -7.02 10.29
N SER A 60 11.58 -6.74 9.47
CA SER A 60 11.37 -6.43 8.04
C SER A 60 10.95 -7.66 7.22
N GLY A 61 10.92 -8.85 7.81
CA GLY A 61 10.64 -10.09 7.12
C GLY A 61 11.71 -10.47 6.10
N TYR A 62 11.39 -11.45 5.23
CA TYR A 62 12.30 -11.95 4.21
C TYR A 62 11.56 -12.33 2.92
N ALA A 63 12.28 -12.34 1.79
CA ALA A 63 11.79 -12.87 0.53
C ALA A 63 11.88 -14.41 0.57
N PRO A 64 10.75 -15.14 0.44
CA PRO A 64 10.78 -16.60 0.54
C PRO A 64 11.39 -17.23 -0.71
N GLY A 65 12.07 -18.35 -0.51
CA GLY A 65 12.58 -19.18 -1.60
C GLY A 65 11.44 -19.97 -2.31
N LYS A 66 11.75 -20.58 -3.46
CA LYS A 66 10.78 -21.33 -4.27
C LYS A 66 10.06 -22.44 -3.50
N ALA A 67 10.73 -23.12 -2.57
CA ALA A 67 10.14 -24.20 -1.77
C ALA A 67 9.04 -23.69 -0.82
N GLU A 68 9.20 -22.47 -0.27
CA GLU A 68 8.20 -21.82 0.59
C GLU A 68 7.15 -21.04 -0.17
N ASN A 69 7.34 -20.85 -1.48
CA ASN A 69 6.49 -20.03 -2.35
C ASN A 69 6.18 -20.74 -3.67
N PRO A 70 5.57 -21.95 -3.62
CA PRO A 70 5.39 -22.80 -4.81
C PRO A 70 4.52 -22.15 -5.89
N HIS A 71 3.62 -21.25 -5.50
CA HIS A 71 2.75 -20.53 -6.43
C HIS A 71 3.25 -19.14 -6.83
N GLY A 72 4.41 -18.68 -6.30
CA GLY A 72 4.91 -17.33 -6.52
C GLY A 72 4.06 -16.25 -5.84
N ALA A 73 3.26 -16.60 -4.83
CA ALA A 73 2.23 -15.73 -4.28
C ALA A 73 2.70 -14.80 -3.15
N TRP A 74 3.78 -15.14 -2.47
CA TRP A 74 4.40 -14.29 -1.45
C TRP A 74 5.41 -13.33 -2.10
N ALA A 75 5.23 -12.04 -1.88
CA ALA A 75 6.26 -11.03 -2.12
C ALA A 75 7.25 -11.01 -0.96
N ARG A 76 6.76 -11.15 0.27
CA ARG A 76 7.55 -11.15 1.49
C ARG A 76 6.81 -11.87 2.61
N LYS A 77 7.53 -12.64 3.42
CA LYS A 77 7.00 -13.26 4.64
C LYS A 77 7.47 -12.47 5.86
N VAL A 78 6.54 -12.22 6.76
CA VAL A 78 6.78 -11.58 8.06
C VAL A 78 5.62 -11.95 8.98
N GLU A 79 5.92 -12.31 10.21
CA GLU A 79 4.89 -12.54 11.21
C GLU A 79 4.73 -11.31 12.11
N VAL A 80 3.51 -10.77 12.14
CA VAL A 80 3.13 -9.69 13.06
C VAL A 80 1.90 -10.13 13.83
N LYS A 81 2.08 -10.43 15.10
CA LYS A 81 0.98 -10.82 15.99
C LYS A 81 0.24 -9.59 16.47
N GLY A 82 -1.07 -9.58 16.30
CA GLY A 82 -1.96 -8.55 16.80
C GLY A 82 -2.29 -8.72 18.29
N ALA A 83 -3.37 -8.09 18.71
CA ALA A 83 -3.89 -8.18 20.08
C ALA A 83 -4.17 -9.64 20.48
N THR A 84 -4.05 -9.92 21.78
CA THR A 84 -4.28 -11.27 22.33
C THR A 84 -5.76 -11.68 22.32
N GLU A 85 -6.64 -10.71 22.15
CA GLU A 85 -8.10 -10.87 22.09
C GLU A 85 -8.66 -10.13 20.86
N GLY A 86 -9.87 -10.45 20.47
CA GLY A 86 -10.59 -9.81 19.36
C GLY A 86 -11.28 -10.80 18.43
N LYS A 87 -12.08 -10.27 17.50
CA LYS A 87 -12.89 -11.10 16.59
C LYS A 87 -12.05 -11.94 15.62
N LEU A 88 -10.82 -11.49 15.32
CA LEU A 88 -9.90 -12.18 14.42
C LEU A 88 -8.81 -12.97 15.16
N LYS A 89 -8.95 -13.19 16.47
CA LYS A 89 -8.01 -14.00 17.24
C LYS A 89 -7.82 -15.38 16.60
N GLY A 90 -6.56 -15.74 16.35
CA GLY A 90 -6.19 -17.01 15.72
C GLY A 90 -6.32 -17.03 14.20
N LYS A 91 -6.79 -15.95 13.57
CA LYS A 91 -6.85 -15.83 12.11
C LYS A 91 -5.54 -15.28 11.54
N THR A 92 -5.11 -15.86 10.46
CA THR A 92 -3.91 -15.45 9.70
C THR A 92 -4.31 -14.63 8.47
N VAL A 93 -3.55 -13.55 8.18
CA VAL A 93 -3.86 -12.60 7.12
C VAL A 93 -2.65 -12.34 6.23
N ALA A 94 -2.85 -12.33 4.91
CA ALA A 94 -1.90 -11.79 3.94
C ALA A 94 -2.36 -10.42 3.44
N LEU A 95 -1.43 -9.49 3.26
CA LEU A 95 -1.71 -8.15 2.77
C LEU A 95 -1.24 -8.02 1.33
N LYS A 96 -2.09 -7.58 0.41
CA LYS A 96 -1.66 -7.22 -0.95
C LYS A 96 -0.47 -6.25 -0.88
N ASP A 97 0.48 -6.35 -1.79
CA ASP A 97 1.74 -5.61 -1.68
C ASP A 97 1.62 -4.10 -1.92
N ASN A 98 0.43 -3.59 -2.21
CA ASN A 98 0.11 -2.16 -2.18
C ASN A 98 -0.36 -1.64 -0.80
N VAL A 99 -0.55 -2.50 0.19
CA VAL A 99 -0.97 -2.14 1.55
C VAL A 99 0.26 -1.91 2.42
N ALA A 100 0.41 -0.73 3.01
CA ALA A 100 1.54 -0.39 3.87
C ALA A 100 1.51 -1.21 5.17
N LEU A 101 2.66 -1.81 5.47
CA LEU A 101 2.99 -2.44 6.75
C LEU A 101 4.31 -1.82 7.21
N ALA A 102 4.29 -1.02 8.26
CA ALA A 102 5.43 -0.23 8.71
C ALA A 102 6.69 -1.08 8.91
N GLY A 103 7.82 -0.60 8.45
CA GLY A 103 9.12 -1.29 8.56
C GLY A 103 9.29 -2.51 7.65
N VAL A 104 8.28 -2.84 6.85
CA VAL A 104 8.31 -3.99 5.93
C VAL A 104 8.36 -3.48 4.49
N PRO A 105 9.41 -3.82 3.71
CA PRO A 105 9.52 -3.42 2.31
C PRO A 105 8.29 -3.79 1.49
N MET A 106 7.83 -2.87 0.65
CA MET A 106 6.76 -3.09 -0.33
C MET A 106 7.16 -2.57 -1.71
N SER A 107 6.69 -3.23 -2.74
CA SER A 107 7.00 -2.88 -4.13
C SER A 107 5.77 -2.56 -4.98
N ASN A 108 4.56 -2.87 -4.49
CA ASN A 108 3.34 -2.78 -5.30
C ASN A 108 3.47 -3.53 -6.64
N GLY A 109 4.15 -4.68 -6.63
CA GLY A 109 4.41 -5.48 -7.82
C GLY A 109 5.41 -4.85 -8.81
N ALA A 110 6.06 -3.73 -8.46
CA ALA A 110 6.87 -2.92 -9.36
C ALA A 110 8.34 -2.85 -8.90
N SER A 111 9.28 -3.17 -9.80
CA SER A 111 10.72 -3.04 -9.53
C SER A 111 11.17 -1.59 -9.29
N THR A 112 10.42 -0.61 -9.81
CA THR A 112 10.70 0.82 -9.61
C THR A 112 10.54 1.29 -8.15
N LEU A 113 9.81 0.53 -7.33
CA LEU A 113 9.65 0.79 -5.89
C LEU A 113 10.54 -0.12 -5.03
N ALA A 114 11.50 -0.82 -5.64
CA ALA A 114 12.43 -1.66 -4.89
C ALA A 114 13.15 -0.85 -3.80
N GLY A 115 13.07 -1.33 -2.55
CA GLY A 115 13.67 -0.66 -1.39
C GLY A 115 12.76 0.35 -0.68
N PHE A 116 11.55 0.63 -1.17
CA PHE A 116 10.60 1.46 -0.43
C PHE A 116 10.10 0.74 0.82
N VAL A 117 10.20 1.42 1.97
CA VAL A 117 9.76 0.92 3.27
C VAL A 117 8.80 1.93 3.89
N PRO A 118 7.52 1.60 4.08
CA PRO A 118 6.57 2.49 4.72
C PRO A 118 6.90 2.70 6.20
N VAL A 119 6.65 3.90 6.70
CA VAL A 119 6.90 4.29 8.10
C VAL A 119 5.69 4.09 9.01
N ALA A 120 4.50 3.92 8.43
CA ALA A 120 3.25 3.73 9.15
C ALA A 120 2.46 2.54 8.60
N ASP A 121 1.60 1.95 9.43
CA ASP A 121 0.64 0.93 8.99
C ASP A 121 -0.54 1.58 8.26
N ALA A 122 -1.05 0.91 7.24
CA ALA A 122 -2.35 1.24 6.70
C ALA A 122 -3.43 1.06 7.79
N THR A 123 -4.46 1.92 7.79
CA THR A 123 -5.55 1.87 8.78
C THR A 123 -6.17 0.49 8.89
N ILE A 124 -6.36 -0.22 7.77
CA ILE A 124 -6.89 -1.59 7.76
C ILE A 124 -5.97 -2.58 8.48
N VAL A 125 -4.64 -2.40 8.39
CA VAL A 125 -3.66 -3.25 9.08
C VAL A 125 -3.77 -3.07 10.58
N THR A 126 -3.78 -1.82 11.06
CA THR A 126 -3.96 -1.51 12.48
C THR A 126 -5.26 -2.14 13.01
N ARG A 127 -6.39 -1.96 12.30
CA ARG A 127 -7.69 -2.53 12.70
C ARG A 127 -7.69 -4.05 12.76
N MET A 128 -7.06 -4.72 11.81
CA MET A 128 -6.97 -6.19 11.82
C MET A 128 -6.09 -6.70 12.96
N LEU A 129 -4.96 -6.04 13.21
CA LEU A 129 -4.08 -6.38 14.34
C LEU A 129 -4.79 -6.11 15.69
N ASP A 130 -5.49 -4.99 15.83
CA ASP A 130 -6.31 -4.68 17.03
C ASP A 130 -7.44 -5.69 17.23
N ALA A 131 -7.98 -6.27 16.15
CA ALA A 131 -8.97 -7.36 16.21
C ALA A 131 -8.35 -8.74 16.53
N GLY A 132 -7.02 -8.84 16.71
CA GLY A 132 -6.32 -10.06 17.11
C GLY A 132 -5.81 -10.92 15.96
N ALA A 133 -5.85 -10.45 14.72
CA ALA A 133 -5.27 -11.18 13.58
C ALA A 133 -3.74 -11.25 13.65
N THR A 134 -3.17 -12.27 13.00
CA THR A 134 -1.73 -12.37 12.74
C THR A 134 -1.47 -12.10 11.26
N VAL A 135 -0.73 -11.04 10.95
CA VAL A 135 -0.27 -10.78 9.58
C VAL A 135 0.91 -11.68 9.26
N MET A 136 0.82 -12.45 8.16
CA MET A 136 1.81 -13.44 7.73
C MET A 136 2.74 -12.93 6.62
N GLY A 137 2.45 -11.77 6.04
CA GLY A 137 3.29 -11.17 5.01
C GLY A 137 2.55 -10.38 3.95
N LYS A 138 3.33 -10.03 2.90
CA LYS A 138 2.90 -9.28 1.74
C LYS A 138 2.68 -10.25 0.57
N ALA A 139 1.51 -10.17 -0.03
CA ALA A 139 1.10 -10.97 -1.18
C ALA A 139 1.43 -10.25 -2.50
N VAL A 140 2.01 -10.98 -3.45
CA VAL A 140 2.33 -10.45 -4.78
C VAL A 140 1.08 -9.85 -5.43
N CYS A 141 1.24 -8.72 -6.10
CA CYS A 141 0.22 -8.11 -6.94
C CYS A 141 0.79 -7.76 -8.32
N GLU A 142 -0.07 -7.51 -9.27
CA GLU A 142 0.34 -7.06 -10.59
C GLU A 142 1.03 -5.70 -10.54
N TYR A 143 1.84 -5.40 -11.57
CA TYR A 143 2.65 -4.19 -11.66
C TYR A 143 1.77 -2.93 -11.49
N PHE A 144 1.99 -2.17 -10.41
CA PHE A 144 1.14 -1.05 -9.97
C PHE A 144 -0.36 -1.36 -9.93
N CYS A 145 -0.73 -2.62 -9.72
CA CYS A 145 -2.12 -3.08 -9.73
C CYS A 145 -2.87 -2.90 -11.07
N LEU A 146 -2.18 -2.75 -12.20
CA LEU A 146 -2.75 -2.38 -13.51
C LEU A 146 -3.02 -3.56 -14.46
N SER A 147 -3.18 -4.79 -13.97
CA SER A 147 -3.51 -5.95 -14.78
C SER A 147 -4.54 -6.86 -14.12
N GLY A 148 -5.40 -7.49 -14.92
CA GLY A 148 -6.33 -8.52 -14.47
C GLY A 148 -5.76 -9.95 -14.53
N GLY A 149 -4.52 -10.11 -15.00
CA GLY A 149 -3.81 -11.37 -15.07
C GLY A 149 -3.04 -11.72 -13.80
N SER A 150 -1.95 -12.49 -13.93
CA SER A 150 -1.02 -12.76 -12.83
C SER A 150 0.41 -12.91 -13.35
N HIS A 151 0.75 -12.14 -14.38
CA HIS A 151 1.97 -12.32 -15.18
C HIS A 151 2.84 -11.06 -15.28
N THR A 152 2.37 -9.90 -14.83
CA THR A 152 3.12 -8.64 -14.90
C THR A 152 3.85 -8.32 -13.59
N SER A 153 3.57 -9.07 -12.53
CA SER A 153 4.07 -8.83 -11.17
C SER A 153 5.57 -9.12 -11.02
N GLN A 154 6.21 -8.38 -10.14
CA GLN A 154 7.55 -8.62 -9.65
C GLN A 154 7.48 -9.02 -8.15
N PRO A 155 8.33 -9.94 -7.68
CA PRO A 155 9.45 -10.60 -8.37
C PRO A 155 9.06 -11.84 -9.19
N SER A 156 7.80 -12.26 -9.20
CA SER A 156 7.39 -13.51 -9.84
C SER A 156 5.94 -13.45 -10.36
N MET A 157 5.65 -14.24 -11.41
CA MET A 157 4.28 -14.55 -11.79
C MET A 157 3.61 -15.40 -10.71
N VAL A 158 2.30 -15.22 -10.54
CA VAL A 158 1.49 -16.00 -9.60
C VAL A 158 0.71 -17.07 -10.32
N HIS A 159 0.90 -18.32 -9.92
CA HIS A 159 0.21 -19.47 -10.47
C HIS A 159 -1.05 -19.80 -9.67
N ASN A 160 -2.10 -20.22 -10.39
CA ASN A 160 -3.35 -20.64 -9.77
C ASN A 160 -3.17 -21.94 -8.98
N PRO A 161 -3.46 -21.98 -7.67
CA PRO A 161 -3.32 -23.21 -6.88
C PRO A 161 -4.26 -24.35 -7.32
N ARG A 162 -5.37 -24.03 -7.98
CA ARG A 162 -6.29 -25.05 -8.53
C ARG A 162 -5.73 -25.73 -9.76
N LYS A 163 -4.87 -25.03 -10.53
CA LYS A 163 -4.21 -25.58 -11.70
C LYS A 163 -2.90 -24.86 -11.99
N MET A 164 -1.81 -25.48 -11.61
CA MET A 164 -0.44 -24.93 -11.81
C MET A 164 -0.23 -24.59 -13.29
N GLY A 165 0.44 -23.47 -13.57
CA GLY A 165 0.69 -22.96 -14.93
C GLY A 165 -0.43 -22.09 -15.49
N TYR A 166 -1.57 -21.99 -14.80
CA TYR A 166 -2.66 -21.10 -15.16
C TYR A 166 -2.65 -19.83 -14.33
N SER A 167 -3.24 -18.76 -14.86
CA SER A 167 -3.38 -17.48 -14.18
C SER A 167 -4.20 -17.59 -12.89
N ALA A 168 -3.75 -16.94 -11.84
CA ALA A 168 -4.51 -16.74 -10.60
C ALA A 168 -5.52 -15.58 -10.71
N GLY A 169 -5.54 -14.87 -11.85
CA GLY A 169 -6.23 -13.59 -11.96
C GLY A 169 -5.46 -12.47 -11.24
N GLY A 170 -5.90 -11.22 -11.40
CA GLY A 170 -5.22 -10.06 -10.83
C GLY A 170 -6.17 -8.86 -10.65
N SER A 171 -5.65 -7.81 -10.08
CA SER A 171 -4.27 -7.59 -9.64
C SER A 171 -3.95 -8.14 -8.23
N SER A 172 -4.92 -8.62 -7.44
CA SER A 172 -4.69 -9.25 -6.13
C SER A 172 -4.37 -10.75 -6.29
N SER A 173 -3.43 -11.07 -7.18
CA SER A 173 -3.10 -12.42 -7.60
C SER A 173 -2.56 -13.28 -6.45
N GLY A 174 -1.58 -12.79 -5.72
CA GLY A 174 -1.00 -13.47 -4.56
C GLY A 174 -2.00 -13.62 -3.42
N SER A 175 -2.81 -12.60 -3.15
CA SER A 175 -3.84 -12.64 -2.11
C SER A 175 -4.82 -13.80 -2.36
N ALA A 176 -5.33 -13.94 -3.58
CA ALA A 176 -6.23 -15.03 -3.94
C ALA A 176 -5.54 -16.40 -3.88
N ALA A 177 -4.33 -16.48 -4.41
CA ALA A 177 -3.58 -17.73 -4.45
C ALA A 177 -3.25 -18.26 -3.04
N LEU A 178 -2.87 -17.38 -2.11
CA LEU A 178 -2.56 -17.78 -0.74
C LEU A 178 -3.77 -18.32 0.00
N VAL A 179 -4.92 -17.65 -0.13
CA VAL A 179 -6.18 -18.14 0.45
C VAL A 179 -6.60 -19.47 -0.18
N ALA A 180 -6.58 -19.57 -1.51
CA ALA A 180 -6.97 -20.80 -2.22
C ALA A 180 -6.05 -22.01 -1.93
N ALA A 181 -4.78 -21.76 -1.62
CA ALA A 181 -3.80 -22.76 -1.20
C ALA A 181 -3.89 -23.11 0.29
N GLY A 182 -4.72 -22.43 1.08
CA GLY A 182 -4.81 -22.61 2.54
C GLY A 182 -3.57 -22.13 3.30
N ALA A 183 -2.77 -21.25 2.70
CA ALA A 183 -1.57 -20.68 3.33
C ALA A 183 -1.90 -19.61 4.38
N VAL A 184 -3.06 -18.99 4.28
CA VAL A 184 -3.65 -18.05 5.24
C VAL A 184 -5.17 -18.21 5.27
N ASP A 185 -5.81 -17.82 6.37
CA ASP A 185 -7.28 -17.87 6.50
C ASP A 185 -7.95 -16.81 5.62
N MET A 186 -7.34 -15.63 5.51
CA MET A 186 -7.85 -14.50 4.77
C MET A 186 -6.74 -13.66 4.15
N ALA A 187 -7.09 -12.84 3.18
CA ALA A 187 -6.17 -11.85 2.61
C ALA A 187 -6.90 -10.54 2.33
N ILE A 188 -6.13 -9.45 2.29
CA ILE A 188 -6.62 -8.16 1.80
C ILE A 188 -6.23 -8.02 0.33
N GLY A 189 -7.21 -7.67 -0.49
CA GLY A 189 -7.06 -7.30 -1.89
C GLY A 189 -7.44 -5.85 -2.16
N GLY A 190 -7.19 -5.38 -3.38
CA GLY A 190 -7.67 -4.09 -3.88
C GLY A 190 -8.40 -4.28 -5.21
N ASP A 191 -9.42 -3.45 -5.49
CA ASP A 191 -10.29 -3.59 -6.67
C ASP A 191 -10.69 -2.21 -7.21
N GLN A 192 -10.25 -1.88 -8.39
CA GLN A 192 -10.66 -0.70 -9.15
C GLN A 192 -11.55 -1.07 -10.34
N GLY A 193 -11.17 -2.15 -11.04
CA GLY A 193 -11.88 -2.68 -12.21
C GLY A 193 -12.18 -4.18 -12.14
N GLY A 194 -12.02 -4.83 -10.94
CA GLY A 194 -12.21 -6.27 -10.77
C GLY A 194 -11.14 -6.97 -9.96
N SER A 195 -10.13 -6.25 -9.44
CA SER A 195 -8.91 -6.86 -8.91
C SER A 195 -9.02 -7.60 -7.57
N ILE A 196 -10.18 -7.63 -6.92
CA ILE A 196 -10.57 -8.62 -5.90
C ILE A 196 -11.39 -9.74 -6.56
N ARG A 197 -12.41 -9.36 -7.33
CA ARG A 197 -13.43 -10.24 -7.86
C ARG A 197 -12.89 -11.22 -8.91
N MET A 198 -12.04 -10.74 -9.83
CA MET A 198 -11.42 -11.58 -10.85
C MET A 198 -10.54 -12.68 -10.25
N PRO A 199 -9.52 -12.38 -9.41
CA PRO A 199 -8.70 -13.43 -8.84
C PRO A 199 -9.47 -14.32 -7.86
N ALA A 200 -10.49 -13.81 -7.17
CA ALA A 200 -11.38 -14.64 -6.36
C ALA A 200 -12.12 -15.67 -7.21
N SER A 201 -12.68 -15.24 -8.36
CA SER A 201 -13.35 -16.12 -9.32
C SER A 201 -12.39 -17.16 -9.89
N PHE A 202 -11.19 -16.76 -10.31
CA PHE A 202 -10.19 -17.66 -10.91
C PHE A 202 -9.67 -18.70 -9.93
N CYS A 203 -9.50 -18.34 -8.67
CA CYS A 203 -9.00 -19.22 -7.63
C CYS A 203 -10.10 -19.98 -6.86
N GLY A 204 -11.38 -19.71 -7.15
CA GLY A 204 -12.52 -20.36 -6.49
C GLY A 204 -12.62 -20.06 -5.00
N ILE A 205 -12.58 -18.78 -4.64
CA ILE A 205 -12.73 -18.26 -3.28
C ILE A 205 -13.76 -17.14 -3.23
N ALA A 206 -14.13 -16.67 -2.03
CA ALA A 206 -14.96 -15.49 -1.82
C ALA A 206 -14.09 -14.24 -1.84
N GLY A 207 -14.51 -13.22 -2.60
CA GLY A 207 -13.85 -11.91 -2.61
C GLY A 207 -14.88 -10.79 -2.68
N MET A 208 -14.80 -9.83 -1.77
CA MET A 208 -15.76 -8.74 -1.69
C MET A 208 -15.13 -7.39 -2.02
N LYS A 209 -15.60 -6.77 -3.10
CA LYS A 209 -15.43 -5.35 -3.34
C LYS A 209 -16.51 -4.61 -2.54
N ALA A 210 -16.14 -4.06 -1.40
CA ALA A 210 -17.04 -3.32 -0.53
C ALA A 210 -17.62 -2.06 -1.24
N THR A 211 -18.61 -1.43 -0.61
CA THR A 211 -19.09 -0.10 -1.02
C THR A 211 -17.93 0.89 -0.92
N HIS A 212 -17.87 1.85 -1.86
CA HIS A 212 -16.80 2.87 -1.85
C HIS A 212 -16.76 3.60 -0.50
N GLY A 213 -15.57 3.71 0.07
CA GLY A 213 -15.34 4.36 1.36
C GLY A 213 -15.75 3.55 2.61
N LEU A 214 -16.38 2.39 2.48
CA LEU A 214 -16.72 1.55 3.65
C LEU A 214 -15.46 0.99 4.34
N VAL A 215 -14.51 0.51 3.56
CA VAL A 215 -13.20 0.07 4.04
C VAL A 215 -12.19 1.19 3.82
N PRO A 216 -11.47 1.65 4.84
CA PRO A 216 -10.53 2.77 4.70
C PRO A 216 -9.39 2.45 3.74
N TYR A 217 -9.02 3.42 2.92
CA TYR A 217 -7.93 3.28 1.95
C TYR A 217 -6.63 3.96 2.41
N THR A 218 -6.62 4.62 3.56
CA THR A 218 -5.44 5.31 4.13
C THR A 218 -4.29 4.33 4.35
N GLY A 219 -3.13 4.64 3.76
CA GLY A 219 -1.95 3.78 3.80
C GLY A 219 -1.95 2.65 2.76
N VAL A 220 -2.92 2.65 1.83
CA VAL A 220 -2.92 1.78 0.66
C VAL A 220 -2.48 2.59 -0.56
N MET A 221 -1.50 2.11 -1.31
CA MET A 221 -1.02 2.81 -2.50
C MET A 221 -2.12 2.87 -3.57
N PRO A 222 -2.53 4.08 -4.01
CA PRO A 222 -3.68 4.25 -4.89
C PRO A 222 -3.35 3.99 -6.36
N ILE A 223 -4.38 3.70 -7.14
CA ILE A 223 -4.39 3.85 -8.59
C ILE A 223 -5.17 5.11 -8.95
N GLU A 224 -6.43 5.20 -8.47
CA GLU A 224 -7.35 6.29 -8.74
C GLU A 224 -8.35 6.40 -7.59
N SER A 225 -8.28 7.50 -6.85
CA SER A 225 -9.02 7.69 -5.59
C SER A 225 -10.54 7.61 -5.71
N THR A 226 -11.08 7.88 -6.91
CA THR A 226 -12.54 7.83 -7.15
C THR A 226 -13.08 6.41 -7.32
N ILE A 227 -12.21 5.44 -7.61
CA ILE A 227 -12.60 4.03 -7.84
C ILE A 227 -11.81 3.04 -7.01
N ASP A 228 -10.88 3.51 -6.19
CA ASP A 228 -10.08 2.66 -5.31
C ASP A 228 -10.94 2.01 -4.22
N HIS A 229 -10.85 0.68 -4.14
CA HIS A 229 -11.48 -0.13 -3.11
C HIS A 229 -10.46 -1.10 -2.54
N THR A 230 -10.61 -1.43 -1.27
CA THR A 230 -9.93 -2.57 -0.65
C THR A 230 -10.96 -3.44 0.05
N GLY A 231 -10.66 -4.72 0.23
CA GLY A 231 -11.60 -5.64 0.84
C GLY A 231 -11.06 -7.04 1.05
N PRO A 232 -11.83 -7.87 1.76
CA PRO A 232 -11.43 -9.20 2.15
C PRO A 232 -11.55 -10.22 1.02
N MET A 233 -10.63 -11.20 1.06
CA MET A 233 -10.61 -12.40 0.23
C MET A 233 -10.44 -13.60 1.17
N THR A 234 -11.37 -14.56 1.12
CA THR A 234 -11.44 -15.68 2.06
C THR A 234 -11.98 -16.93 1.39
N ILE A 235 -11.83 -18.10 2.03
CA ILE A 235 -12.37 -19.33 1.46
C ILE A 235 -13.90 -19.41 1.55
N SER A 236 -14.51 -18.77 2.54
CA SER A 236 -15.95 -18.77 2.76
C SER A 236 -16.55 -17.37 2.85
N VAL A 237 -17.83 -17.23 2.56
CA VAL A 237 -18.58 -15.98 2.76
C VAL A 237 -18.67 -15.58 4.23
N ALA A 238 -18.74 -16.56 5.14
CA ALA A 238 -18.76 -16.31 6.56
C ALA A 238 -17.45 -15.65 7.06
N ASP A 239 -16.29 -16.18 6.63
CA ASP A 239 -15.00 -15.56 6.94
C ASP A 239 -14.85 -14.19 6.27
N ASN A 240 -15.46 -14.01 5.09
CA ASN A 240 -15.44 -12.72 4.38
C ASN A 240 -16.21 -11.65 5.16
N ALA A 241 -17.38 -11.99 5.68
CA ALA A 241 -18.19 -11.12 6.54
C ALA A 241 -17.51 -10.84 7.88
N LEU A 242 -16.75 -11.81 8.43
CA LEU A 242 -15.98 -11.62 9.66
C LEU A 242 -14.80 -10.65 9.45
N ALA A 243 -14.18 -10.70 8.27
CA ALA A 243 -13.02 -9.86 7.94
C ALA A 243 -13.41 -8.42 7.54
N LEU A 244 -14.67 -8.19 7.12
CA LEU A 244 -15.24 -6.89 6.78
C LEU A 244 -15.65 -6.12 8.04
#